data_3b249a360d3b14bbf941bee70e4ac23d
#
_entry.id   3b249a360d3b14bbf941bee70e4ac23d
#
_cell.length_a   1.000
_cell.length_b   1.000
_cell.length_c   1.000
_cell.angle_alpha   90.00
_cell.angle_beta   90.00
_cell.angle_gamma   90.00
#
_symmetry.space_group_name_H-M   'P 1'
#
loop_
_entity.id
_entity.type
_entity.pdbx_description
1 polymer ?
#
loop_
_entity_poly.entity_id
_entity_poly.type
_entity_poly.pdbx_seq_one_letter_code
_entity_poly.pdbx_strand_id
1 'polypeptide(L)'
;MLRLGELSVNPTRHVVQVSGETVNLTLKEFELLCLLLDNPGVVFTRDQLLNQIWGYSFDGESRTVDVHVRHLRQKLGDCGNYIETVRGIGYRSGDGKA
;
A
#
# COMPACT_ATOMS: atom_id res chain seq x y z
N MET A 1 -10.82 1.82 -11.12
CA MET A 1 -10.83 0.97 -9.94
C MET A 1 -9.65 0.02 -9.97
N LEU A 2 -8.96 -0.09 -8.85
CA LEU A 2 -7.81 -0.99 -8.72
C LEU A 2 -8.25 -2.28 -8.08
N ARG A 3 -7.84 -3.41 -8.62
CA ARG A 3 -8.18 -4.73 -8.08
C ARG A 3 -6.98 -5.64 -8.03
N LEU A 4 -6.91 -6.45 -6.98
CA LEU A 4 -5.89 -7.47 -6.82
C LEU A 4 -6.51 -8.60 -5.98
N GLY A 5 -6.91 -9.70 -6.65
CA GLY A 5 -7.61 -10.78 -5.98
C GLY A 5 -8.91 -10.30 -5.34
N GLU A 6 -9.04 -10.54 -4.04
CA GLU A 6 -10.22 -10.15 -3.26
C GLU A 6 -10.21 -8.67 -2.86
N LEU A 7 -9.11 -7.97 -3.12
CA LEU A 7 -8.93 -6.57 -2.76
C LEU A 7 -9.41 -5.68 -3.89
N SER A 8 -10.25 -4.71 -3.57
CA SER A 8 -10.67 -3.68 -4.52
C SER A 8 -10.51 -2.30 -3.90
N VAL A 9 -10.05 -1.35 -4.71
CA VAL A 9 -9.83 0.02 -4.28
C VAL A 9 -10.43 0.96 -5.31
N ASN A 10 -11.28 1.87 -4.85
CA ASN A 10 -11.82 2.92 -5.69
C ASN A 10 -11.17 4.25 -5.30
N PRO A 11 -10.17 4.72 -6.07
CA PRO A 11 -9.44 5.94 -5.69
C PRO A 11 -10.33 7.19 -5.71
N THR A 12 -11.29 7.24 -6.61
CA THR A 12 -12.19 8.39 -6.74
C THR A 12 -13.09 8.54 -5.51
N ARG A 13 -13.58 7.43 -5.00
CA ARG A 13 -14.49 7.42 -3.85
C ARG A 13 -13.79 7.16 -2.52
N HIS A 14 -12.49 6.89 -2.53
CA HIS A 14 -11.72 6.51 -1.35
C HIS A 14 -12.32 5.30 -0.62
N VAL A 15 -12.72 4.28 -1.38
CA VAL A 15 -13.32 3.07 -0.83
C VAL A 15 -12.38 1.90 -1.04
N VAL A 16 -12.13 1.16 0.05
CA VAL A 16 -11.31 -0.07 0.04
C VAL A 16 -12.18 -1.21 0.54
N GLN A 17 -12.21 -2.30 -0.22
CA GLN A 17 -12.96 -3.48 0.17
C GLN A 17 -12.10 -4.73 0.05
N VAL A 18 -12.28 -5.63 1.01
CA VAL A 18 -11.67 -6.97 1.00
C VAL A 18 -12.82 -7.96 1.02
N SER A 19 -12.94 -8.77 -0.03
CA SER A 19 -14.04 -9.73 -0.19
C SER A 19 -15.42 -9.08 -0.01
N GLY A 20 -15.55 -7.86 -0.52
CA GLY A 20 -16.80 -7.10 -0.46
C GLY A 20 -17.04 -6.32 0.83
N GLU A 21 -16.18 -6.48 1.83
CA GLU A 21 -16.32 -5.76 3.10
C GLU A 21 -15.43 -4.52 3.11
N THR A 22 -15.99 -3.40 3.53
CA THR A 22 -15.26 -2.13 3.59
C THR A 22 -14.21 -2.15 4.70
N VAL A 23 -13.02 -1.70 4.35
CA VAL A 23 -11.90 -1.56 5.28
C VAL A 23 -11.58 -0.08 5.43
N ASN A 24 -11.48 0.39 6.66
CA ASN A 24 -11.16 1.79 6.95
C ASN A 24 -9.65 1.96 7.07
N LEU A 25 -9.10 2.81 6.20
CA LEU A 25 -7.68 3.14 6.20
C LEU A 25 -7.50 4.62 6.53
N THR A 26 -6.34 4.96 7.11
CA THR A 26 -5.95 6.35 7.21
C THR A 26 -5.62 6.87 5.81
N LEU A 27 -5.57 8.20 5.65
CA LEU A 27 -5.26 8.80 4.36
C LEU A 27 -3.90 8.32 3.82
N LYS A 28 -2.89 8.27 4.67
CA LYS A 28 -1.55 7.84 4.24
C LYS A 28 -1.51 6.36 3.88
N GLU A 29 -2.22 5.52 4.63
CA GLU A 29 -2.35 4.10 4.29
C GLU A 29 -3.05 3.92 2.94
N PHE A 30 -4.10 4.69 2.71
CA PHE A 30 -4.83 4.66 1.45
C PHE A 30 -3.96 5.09 0.28
N GLU A 31 -3.25 6.21 0.43
CA GLU A 31 -2.34 6.71 -0.62
C GLU A 31 -1.23 5.71 -0.94
N LEU A 32 -0.67 5.09 0.09
CA LEU A 32 0.37 4.07 -0.06
C LEU A 32 -0.15 2.87 -0.84
N LEU A 33 -1.34 2.38 -0.47
CA LEU A 33 -1.96 1.25 -1.15
C LEU A 33 -2.23 1.57 -2.62
N CYS A 34 -2.80 2.74 -2.91
CA CYS A 34 -3.09 3.15 -4.27
C CYS A 34 -1.83 3.23 -5.13
N LEU A 35 -0.76 3.79 -4.58
CA LEU A 35 0.50 3.92 -5.32
C LEU A 35 1.05 2.55 -5.72
N LEU A 36 1.02 1.60 -4.79
CA LEU A 36 1.51 0.25 -5.05
C LEU A 36 0.62 -0.48 -6.07
N LEU A 37 -0.70 -0.41 -5.91
CA LEU A 37 -1.63 -1.10 -6.79
C LEU A 37 -1.69 -0.50 -8.19
N ASP A 38 -1.45 0.80 -8.31
CA ASP A 38 -1.44 1.49 -9.60
C ASP A 38 -0.17 1.16 -10.40
N ASN A 39 0.83 0.58 -9.76
CA ASN A 39 2.10 0.19 -10.36
C ASN A 39 2.45 -1.25 -10.01
N PRO A 40 1.66 -2.23 -10.51
CA PRO A 40 1.85 -3.63 -10.11
C PRO A 40 3.24 -4.13 -10.42
N GLY A 41 3.85 -4.78 -9.42
CA GLY A 41 5.18 -5.37 -9.56
C GLY A 41 6.34 -4.39 -9.51
N VAL A 42 6.07 -3.09 -9.54
CA VAL A 42 7.12 -2.08 -9.46
C VAL A 42 7.59 -1.94 -8.02
N VAL A 43 8.90 -2.05 -7.83
CA VAL A 43 9.50 -1.91 -6.51
C VAL A 43 9.75 -0.44 -6.20
N PHE A 44 9.21 0.02 -5.07
CA PHE A 44 9.47 1.37 -4.57
C PHE A 44 10.39 1.27 -3.36
N THR A 45 11.46 2.07 -3.34
CA THR A 45 12.30 2.15 -2.15
C THR A 45 11.54 2.89 -1.05
N ARG A 46 11.98 2.69 0.20
CA ARG A 46 11.38 3.41 1.35
C ARG A 46 11.46 4.92 1.14
N ASP A 47 12.59 5.42 0.64
CA ASP A 47 12.75 6.86 0.40
C ASP A 47 11.83 7.36 -0.70
N GLN A 48 11.62 6.59 -1.76
CA GLN A 48 10.66 6.94 -2.80
C GLN A 48 9.24 7.03 -2.25
N LEU A 49 8.84 6.06 -1.43
CA LEU A 49 7.52 6.06 -0.81
C LEU A 49 7.37 7.23 0.14
N LEU A 50 8.40 7.49 0.95
CA LEU A 50 8.38 8.60 1.88
C LEU A 50 8.19 9.93 1.14
N ASN A 51 8.96 10.15 0.08
CA ASN A 51 8.89 11.39 -0.70
C ASN A 51 7.57 11.54 -1.43
N GLN A 52 7.03 10.46 -2.00
CA GLN A 52 5.80 10.54 -2.77
C GLN A 52 4.54 10.65 -1.90
N ILE A 53 4.54 10.04 -0.74
CA ILE A 53 3.36 10.02 0.15
C ILE A 53 3.42 11.17 1.16
N TRP A 54 4.58 11.42 1.75
CA TRP A 54 4.76 12.46 2.78
C TRP A 54 5.34 13.76 2.26
N GLY A 55 6.02 13.71 1.11
CA GLY A 55 6.60 14.89 0.47
C GLY A 55 8.09 15.05 0.76
N TYR A 56 8.75 15.80 -0.12
CA TYR A 56 10.21 15.99 -0.04
C TYR A 56 10.67 16.79 1.17
N SER A 57 9.78 17.61 1.74
CA SER A 57 10.10 18.41 2.92
C SER A 57 9.87 17.68 4.24
N PHE A 58 9.39 16.45 4.19
CA PHE A 58 9.14 15.67 5.40
C PHE A 58 10.46 15.21 6.02
N ASP A 59 10.66 15.52 7.29
CA ASP A 59 11.89 15.18 8.04
C ASP A 59 11.83 13.81 8.73
N GLY A 60 10.79 13.02 8.47
CA GLY A 60 10.62 11.72 9.07
C GLY A 60 11.60 10.69 8.54
N GLU A 61 11.82 9.64 9.31
CA GLU A 61 12.66 8.53 8.92
C GLU A 61 11.90 7.58 8.00
N SER A 62 12.62 6.83 7.18
CA SER A 62 12.04 5.81 6.30
C SER A 62 11.29 4.71 7.09
N ARG A 63 11.60 4.55 8.39
CA ARG A 63 10.85 3.68 9.29
C ARG A 63 9.36 4.03 9.32
N THR A 64 9.00 5.30 9.08
CA THR A 64 7.61 5.72 9.00
C THR A 64 6.85 4.89 7.95
N VAL A 65 7.48 4.61 6.83
CA VAL A 65 6.90 3.78 5.77
C VAL A 65 6.65 2.36 6.29
N ASP A 66 7.62 1.79 6.99
CA ASP A 66 7.50 0.42 7.51
C ASP A 66 6.34 0.29 8.48
N VAL A 67 6.14 1.27 9.35
CA VAL A 67 5.04 1.29 10.32
C VAL A 67 3.69 1.34 9.59
N HIS A 68 3.58 2.19 8.57
CA HIS A 68 2.34 2.31 7.80
C HIS A 68 2.04 1.04 6.99
N VAL A 69 3.07 0.42 6.43
CA VAL A 69 2.90 -0.87 5.71
C VAL A 69 2.42 -1.95 6.68
N ARG A 70 2.99 -2.01 7.87
CA ARG A 70 2.59 -2.98 8.87
C ARG A 70 1.11 -2.83 9.24
N HIS A 71 0.67 -1.60 9.53
CA HIS A 71 -0.73 -1.33 9.88
C HIS A 71 -1.65 -1.62 8.70
N LEU A 72 -1.23 -1.25 7.50
CA LEU A 72 -2.00 -1.51 6.28
C LEU A 72 -2.21 -3.01 6.08
N ARG A 73 -1.14 -3.80 6.21
CA ARG A 73 -1.24 -5.26 6.09
C ARG A 73 -2.20 -5.86 7.12
N GLN A 74 -2.16 -5.38 8.36
CA GLN A 74 -3.04 -5.85 9.40
C GLN A 74 -4.51 -5.55 9.08
N LYS A 75 -4.78 -4.36 8.57
CA LYS A 75 -6.14 -3.95 8.23
C LYS A 75 -6.69 -4.71 7.02
N LEU A 76 -5.84 -5.07 6.08
CA LEU A 76 -6.25 -5.82 4.90
C LEU A 76 -6.41 -7.32 5.16
N GLY A 77 -5.96 -7.80 6.32
CA GLY A 77 -6.05 -9.21 6.65
C GLY A 77 -5.31 -10.08 5.64
N ASP A 78 -5.99 -11.08 5.06
CA ASP A 78 -5.37 -11.98 4.08
C ASP A 78 -4.86 -11.25 2.85
N CYS A 79 -5.52 -10.15 2.46
CA CYS A 79 -5.07 -9.35 1.33
C CYS A 79 -3.79 -8.56 1.61
N GLY A 80 -3.38 -8.47 2.87
CA GLY A 80 -2.11 -7.84 3.22
C GLY A 80 -0.91 -8.53 2.58
N ASN A 81 -1.04 -9.79 2.21
CA ASN A 81 0.01 -10.54 1.53
C ASN A 81 0.29 -10.03 0.12
N TYR A 82 -0.63 -9.26 -0.46
CA TYR A 82 -0.41 -8.64 -1.77
C TYR A 82 0.63 -7.51 -1.71
N ILE A 83 0.90 -6.98 -0.52
CA ILE A 83 1.97 -6.00 -0.33
C ILE A 83 3.21 -6.77 0.08
N GLU A 84 4.15 -6.87 -0.85
CA GLU A 84 5.35 -7.68 -0.68
C GLU A 84 6.52 -6.82 -0.23
N THR A 85 7.30 -7.36 0.70
CA THR A 85 8.56 -6.74 1.11
C THR A 85 9.65 -7.23 0.15
N VAL A 86 10.36 -6.29 -0.47
CA VAL A 86 11.57 -6.60 -1.23
C VAL A 86 12.74 -6.31 -0.31
N ARG A 87 13.31 -7.37 0.23
CA ARG A 87 14.27 -7.30 1.33
C ARG A 87 15.45 -6.40 1.00
N GLY A 88 15.72 -5.44 1.89
CA GLY A 88 16.82 -4.51 1.71
C GLY A 88 16.56 -3.40 0.71
N ILE A 89 15.41 -3.38 0.04
CA ILE A 89 15.08 -2.39 -0.99
C ILE A 89 13.82 -1.61 -0.61
N GLY A 90 12.69 -2.26 -0.49
CA GLY A 90 11.43 -1.57 -0.22
C GLY A 90 10.23 -2.48 -0.37
N TYR A 91 9.20 -2.00 -1.06
CA TYR A 91 7.92 -2.68 -1.18
C TYR A 91 7.38 -2.65 -2.60
N ARG A 92 6.52 -3.60 -2.92
CA ARG A 92 5.80 -3.65 -4.19
C ARG A 92 4.45 -4.33 -3.96
N SER A 93 3.51 -4.12 -4.87
CA SER A 93 2.33 -4.95 -4.90
C SER A 93 2.62 -6.23 -5.69
N GLY A 94 2.04 -7.34 -5.26
CA GLY A 94 2.03 -8.54 -6.05
C GLY A 94 1.08 -8.41 -7.23
N ASP A 95 1.00 -9.44 -8.06
CA ASP A 95 0.13 -9.45 -9.23
C ASP A 95 -1.21 -10.18 -8.98
N GLY A 96 -1.44 -10.62 -7.76
CA GLY A 96 -2.64 -11.35 -7.40
C GLY A 96 -2.67 -12.80 -7.85
N LYS A 97 -1.59 -13.28 -8.43
CA LYS A 97 -1.48 -14.67 -8.86
C LYS A 97 -0.78 -15.49 -7.78
N ALA A 98 -1.25 -16.69 -7.62
CA ALA A 98 -0.67 -17.62 -6.66
C ALA A 98 0.72 -18.07 -7.09
#